data_3b737f41372a8487939dbe31f1348e49
#
_entry.id   3b737f41372a8487939dbe31f1348e49
#
_cell.length_a   1.000
_cell.length_b   1.000
_cell.length_c   1.000
_cell.angle_alpha   90.00
_cell.angle_beta   90.00
_cell.angle_gamma   90.00
#
_symmetry.space_group_name_H-M   'P 1'
#
loop_
_entity.id
_entity.type
_entity.pdbx_description
1 polymer ?
#
loop_
_entity_poly.entity_id
_entity_poly.type
_entity_poly.pdbx_seq_one_letter_code
_entity_poly.pdbx_strand_id
1 'polypeptide(L)'
;MFFCEISRCFRSFYRYTLAFLLFCLSSLTSNANEQQAEIQQLLADYDLAGIVWTTFDDGQKNSSFSGFANIKSNRRMQLDTKVQVGSVGKVVLAVGVLHLITTGKIHLNDSVEDLLPTLDWQNHWSNNAPITIEHLLAHTSGLDNIKMWQLLNSSTKPDTPLAEAFLNTDPHILTPRFEPGTQYSYSNMGYSLLGMIIQAVTRKDYEDYMDSLLEKLNMNDSTFNFVTQGSDSRLAMGYFEGTNPQIAVPMLLRPAGQFTTTVNDMSQFIQFLLGNGMSDNERIVQAALMNRLGVPKGTFAFESGLEHGHGLALAKRDRHGAIGYCHPGETFGFYANLCLFPEEKKGYFFAINTDNESALYDDFNRTLINQLNVRKATENYEAGSFNNPQQDISGLYILSPNNMLEFHWLDYMFNSIYLTATESGFKVYSLQQEEFEITTVGKFLYRRDGRINTSHVYYHDGQFAFISDGLNTYKKSSLSFLLLNWFVLILGCFALIVLIARGAVVSVRGFKKGINPILLPFSVLCLLAIPVYLYSQQSFLDFGEQTAASISLAVVSAGFPFACLIAALLYAKEKKLKSFDALITLIALMLALYLTVNDVLPIIFWK
;
A
#
# COMPACT_ATOMS: atom_id res chain seq x y z
N MET A 1 -69.60 6.75 35.35
CA MET A 1 -69.26 5.83 34.24
C MET A 1 -68.15 6.40 33.32
N PHE A 2 -68.10 7.71 33.13
CA PHE A 2 -67.14 8.39 32.21
C PHE A 2 -65.65 8.35 32.67
N PHE A 3 -65.38 8.36 33.99
CA PHE A 3 -63.99 8.33 34.54
C PHE A 3 -63.30 6.96 34.44
N CYS A 4 -64.04 5.91 34.28
CA CYS A 4 -63.50 4.54 34.23
C CYS A 4 -62.97 4.19 32.83
N GLU A 5 -63.57 4.74 31.78
CA GLU A 5 -63.12 4.50 30.39
C GLU A 5 -61.86 5.28 30.02
N ILE A 6 -61.70 6.51 30.50
CA ILE A 6 -60.51 7.32 30.29
C ILE A 6 -59.27 6.66 30.92
N SER A 7 -59.43 6.11 32.12
CA SER A 7 -58.34 5.39 32.83
C SER A 7 -57.92 4.08 32.10
N ARG A 8 -58.86 3.40 31.43
CA ARG A 8 -58.56 2.22 30.63
C ARG A 8 -57.85 2.56 29.29
N CYS A 9 -58.26 3.64 28.61
CA CYS A 9 -57.58 4.14 27.40
C CYS A 9 -56.15 4.58 27.70
N PHE A 10 -55.90 5.32 28.80
CA PHE A 10 -54.56 5.73 29.18
C PHE A 10 -53.64 4.56 29.54
N ARG A 11 -54.15 3.54 30.24
CA ARG A 11 -53.39 2.33 30.57
C ARG A 11 -53.11 1.46 29.34
N SER A 12 -54.03 1.43 28.39
CA SER A 12 -53.79 0.73 27.11
C SER A 12 -52.75 1.45 26.26
N PHE A 13 -52.88 2.77 26.11
CA PHE A 13 -51.92 3.59 25.36
C PHE A 13 -50.51 3.50 25.96
N TYR A 14 -50.36 3.56 27.29
CA TYR A 14 -49.07 3.41 27.98
C TYR A 14 -48.45 2.00 27.80
N ARG A 15 -49.29 0.95 27.77
CA ARG A 15 -48.84 -0.43 27.51
C ARG A 15 -48.36 -0.62 26.06
N TYR A 16 -49.06 -0.05 25.09
CA TYR A 16 -48.65 -0.15 23.68
C TYR A 16 -47.43 0.69 23.37
N THR A 17 -47.28 1.89 23.93
CA THR A 17 -46.08 2.70 23.80
C THR A 17 -44.87 2.08 24.52
N LEU A 18 -45.04 1.48 25.70
CA LEU A 18 -43.96 0.78 26.40
C LEU A 18 -43.58 -0.52 25.66
N ALA A 19 -44.54 -1.28 25.12
CA ALA A 19 -44.27 -2.46 24.32
C ALA A 19 -43.59 -2.12 22.98
N PHE A 20 -43.98 -1.02 22.33
CA PHE A 20 -43.31 -0.52 21.14
C PHE A 20 -41.88 -0.04 21.42
N LEU A 21 -41.66 0.69 22.52
CA LEU A 21 -40.30 1.10 22.97
C LEU A 21 -39.44 -0.13 23.33
N LEU A 22 -39.98 -1.12 24.00
CA LEU A 22 -39.30 -2.37 24.32
C LEU A 22 -38.99 -3.18 23.05
N PHE A 23 -39.88 -3.21 22.08
CA PHE A 23 -39.67 -3.85 20.79
C PHE A 23 -38.59 -3.14 19.96
N CYS A 24 -38.59 -1.80 19.93
CA CYS A 24 -37.52 -1.01 19.30
C CYS A 24 -36.16 -1.21 20.00
N LEU A 25 -36.14 -1.26 21.33
CA LEU A 25 -34.92 -1.55 22.10
C LEU A 25 -34.42 -2.99 21.86
N SER A 26 -35.30 -3.98 21.79
CA SER A 26 -34.92 -5.37 21.52
C SER A 26 -34.41 -5.59 20.09
N SER A 27 -34.95 -4.86 19.10
CA SER A 27 -34.44 -4.92 17.73
C SER A 27 -33.08 -4.27 17.57
N LEU A 28 -32.80 -3.17 18.29
CA LEU A 28 -31.47 -2.51 18.29
C LEU A 28 -30.40 -3.38 18.96
N THR A 29 -30.74 -4.04 20.08
CA THR A 29 -29.81 -4.96 20.74
C THR A 29 -29.58 -6.25 19.96
N SER A 30 -30.57 -6.74 19.22
CA SER A 30 -30.43 -7.90 18.34
C SER A 30 -29.46 -7.63 17.18
N ASN A 31 -29.61 -6.49 16.51
CA ASN A 31 -28.72 -6.11 15.41
C ASN A 31 -27.26 -5.90 15.86
N ALA A 32 -27.02 -5.24 16.99
CA ALA A 32 -25.66 -5.03 17.50
C ALA A 32 -24.98 -6.35 17.88
N ASN A 33 -25.71 -7.31 18.46
CA ASN A 33 -25.20 -8.63 18.80
C ASN A 33 -24.87 -9.48 17.56
N GLU A 34 -25.70 -9.40 16.52
CA GLU A 34 -25.50 -10.12 15.26
C GLU A 34 -24.24 -9.61 14.53
N GLN A 35 -24.06 -8.30 14.48
CA GLN A 35 -22.89 -7.64 13.87
C GLN A 35 -21.60 -7.99 14.60
N GLN A 36 -21.60 -7.99 15.92
CA GLN A 36 -20.44 -8.39 16.71
C GLN A 36 -20.11 -9.87 16.49
N ALA A 37 -21.10 -10.73 16.33
CA ALA A 37 -20.91 -12.13 16.03
C ALA A 37 -20.28 -12.36 14.63
N GLU A 38 -20.69 -11.59 13.62
CA GLU A 38 -20.10 -11.65 12.27
C GLU A 38 -18.60 -11.27 12.30
N ILE A 39 -18.23 -10.17 12.95
CA ILE A 39 -16.82 -9.77 13.09
C ILE A 39 -16.01 -10.81 13.89
N GLN A 40 -16.60 -11.41 14.94
CA GLN A 40 -15.94 -12.49 15.68
C GLN A 40 -15.71 -13.73 14.82
N GLN A 41 -16.65 -14.05 13.94
CA GLN A 41 -16.50 -15.17 13.01
C GLN A 41 -15.37 -14.90 12.01
N LEU A 42 -15.31 -13.70 11.43
CA LEU A 42 -14.22 -13.31 10.51
C LEU A 42 -12.84 -13.39 11.19
N LEU A 43 -12.72 -12.97 12.47
CA LEU A 43 -11.47 -13.15 13.22
C LEU A 43 -11.06 -14.62 13.32
N ALA A 44 -12.02 -15.50 13.57
CA ALA A 44 -11.77 -16.94 13.69
C ALA A 44 -11.45 -17.59 12.34
N ASP A 45 -12.17 -17.21 11.28
CA ASP A 45 -12.01 -17.77 9.93
C ASP A 45 -10.62 -17.43 9.33
N TYR A 46 -10.08 -16.26 9.69
CA TYR A 46 -8.79 -15.78 9.18
C TYR A 46 -7.64 -15.88 10.20
N ASP A 47 -7.84 -16.55 11.34
CA ASP A 47 -6.83 -16.70 12.41
C ASP A 47 -6.23 -15.36 12.86
N LEU A 48 -7.08 -14.36 13.13
CA LEU A 48 -6.69 -13.02 13.53
C LEU A 48 -6.82 -12.85 15.04
N ALA A 49 -5.83 -12.22 15.69
CA ALA A 49 -5.72 -12.12 17.16
C ALA A 49 -6.82 -11.25 17.76
N GLY A 50 -7.07 -10.07 17.22
CA GLY A 50 -8.07 -9.15 17.73
C GLY A 50 -8.29 -7.93 16.85
N ILE A 51 -9.39 -7.24 17.10
CA ILE A 51 -9.83 -6.05 16.37
C ILE A 51 -10.43 -5.01 17.30
N VAL A 52 -10.23 -3.75 16.96
CA VAL A 52 -11.03 -2.61 17.44
C VAL A 52 -11.67 -1.93 16.24
N TRP A 53 -12.92 -1.48 16.37
CA TRP A 53 -13.59 -0.74 15.28
C TRP A 53 -14.56 0.30 15.82
N THR A 54 -14.82 1.31 14.99
CA THR A 54 -15.86 2.31 15.24
C THR A 54 -16.62 2.61 13.96
N THR A 55 -17.91 2.85 14.11
CA THR A 55 -18.78 3.40 13.07
C THR A 55 -19.32 4.75 13.52
N PHE A 56 -19.48 5.66 12.56
CA PHE A 56 -20.04 6.98 12.74
C PHE A 56 -21.24 7.13 11.78
N ASP A 57 -22.40 7.52 12.31
CA ASP A 57 -23.62 7.73 11.55
C ASP A 57 -24.33 8.99 12.04
N ASP A 58 -24.27 10.07 11.26
CA ASP A 58 -24.90 11.38 11.50
C ASP A 58 -24.79 11.87 12.98
N GLY A 59 -23.58 11.83 13.53
CA GLY A 59 -23.28 12.27 14.91
C GLY A 59 -23.26 11.14 15.95
N GLN A 60 -23.77 9.97 15.65
CA GLN A 60 -23.71 8.81 16.55
C GLN A 60 -22.42 8.00 16.35
N LYS A 61 -21.75 7.71 17.43
CA LYS A 61 -20.50 6.94 17.50
C LYS A 61 -20.76 5.60 18.15
N ASN A 62 -20.41 4.52 17.45
CA ASN A 62 -20.48 3.16 18.00
C ASN A 62 -19.11 2.51 17.90
N SER A 63 -18.40 2.41 19.03
CA SER A 63 -17.09 1.78 19.09
C SER A 63 -17.21 0.41 19.78
N SER A 64 -16.44 -0.57 19.28
CA SER A 64 -16.45 -1.93 19.81
C SER A 64 -15.08 -2.58 19.64
N PHE A 65 -14.94 -3.78 20.19
CA PHE A 65 -13.72 -4.56 20.16
C PHE A 65 -14.02 -6.06 20.23
N SER A 66 -13.06 -6.88 19.75
CA SER A 66 -13.13 -8.34 19.89
C SER A 66 -11.74 -8.96 19.89
N GLY A 67 -11.60 -10.17 20.43
CA GLY A 67 -10.34 -10.91 20.44
C GLY A 67 -9.34 -10.43 21.49
N PHE A 68 -8.05 -10.60 21.20
CA PHE A 68 -6.94 -10.40 22.13
C PHE A 68 -6.02 -9.27 21.68
N ALA A 69 -5.72 -8.36 22.60
CA ALA A 69 -4.63 -7.40 22.47
C ALA A 69 -3.26 -8.04 22.70
N ASN A 70 -3.21 -9.13 23.48
CA ASN A 70 -2.01 -9.95 23.63
C ASN A 70 -2.42 -11.38 24.01
N ILE A 71 -2.18 -12.31 23.09
CA ILE A 71 -2.54 -13.73 23.23
C ILE A 71 -1.77 -14.36 24.40
N LYS A 72 -0.45 -14.14 24.49
CA LYS A 72 0.41 -14.75 25.50
C LYS A 72 0.00 -14.40 26.93
N SER A 73 -0.41 -13.15 27.17
CA SER A 73 -0.88 -12.70 28.49
C SER A 73 -2.38 -12.81 28.68
N ASN A 74 -3.11 -13.35 27.71
CA ASN A 74 -4.58 -13.42 27.69
C ASN A 74 -5.27 -12.06 27.87
N ARG A 75 -4.60 -10.96 27.46
CA ARG A 75 -5.16 -9.61 27.54
C ARG A 75 -6.12 -9.37 26.38
N ARG A 76 -7.38 -9.11 26.69
CA ARG A 76 -8.43 -8.81 25.71
C ARG A 76 -8.26 -7.41 25.13
N MET A 77 -8.73 -7.21 23.87
CA MET A 77 -8.95 -5.87 23.34
C MET A 77 -9.92 -5.09 24.23
N GLN A 78 -9.75 -3.77 24.27
CA GLN A 78 -10.60 -2.80 24.96
C GLN A 78 -10.71 -1.53 24.10
N LEU A 79 -11.63 -0.62 24.41
CA LEU A 79 -11.79 0.64 23.67
C LEU A 79 -10.58 1.59 23.82
N ASP A 80 -9.81 1.46 24.89
CA ASP A 80 -8.58 2.21 25.16
C ASP A 80 -7.31 1.46 24.74
N THR A 81 -7.45 0.27 24.12
CA THR A 81 -6.30 -0.44 23.56
C THR A 81 -5.69 0.39 22.44
N LYS A 82 -4.41 0.69 22.58
CA LYS A 82 -3.64 1.34 21.54
C LYS A 82 -3.27 0.38 20.43
N VAL A 83 -3.36 0.84 19.19
CA VAL A 83 -3.03 0.09 17.98
C VAL A 83 -2.17 0.94 17.07
N GLN A 84 -1.25 0.31 16.36
CA GLN A 84 -0.53 0.92 15.26
C GLN A 84 -1.38 0.79 13.99
N VAL A 85 -1.46 1.86 13.20
CA VAL A 85 -2.40 1.91 12.06
C VAL A 85 -1.71 2.16 10.72
N GLY A 86 -0.38 2.12 10.70
CA GLY A 86 0.40 2.28 9.48
C GLY A 86 -0.04 3.50 8.68
N SER A 87 -0.29 3.29 7.41
CA SER A 87 -0.58 4.38 6.46
C SER A 87 -1.89 5.14 6.71
N VAL A 88 -2.80 4.69 7.58
CA VAL A 88 -3.93 5.53 8.03
C VAL A 88 -3.42 6.80 8.72
N GLY A 89 -2.25 6.75 9.35
CA GLY A 89 -1.56 7.90 9.92
C GLY A 89 -1.28 9.03 8.92
N LYS A 90 -1.18 8.72 7.62
CA LYS A 90 -1.03 9.73 6.56
C LYS A 90 -2.21 10.70 6.50
N VAL A 91 -3.43 10.21 6.75
CA VAL A 91 -4.62 11.07 6.76
C VAL A 91 -4.54 12.07 7.92
N VAL A 92 -4.03 11.63 9.07
CA VAL A 92 -3.82 12.50 10.24
C VAL A 92 -2.70 13.50 9.99
N LEU A 93 -1.56 13.06 9.43
CA LEU A 93 -0.45 13.94 9.04
C LEU A 93 -0.90 14.99 8.02
N ALA A 94 -1.69 14.60 7.04
CA ALA A 94 -2.25 15.51 6.04
C ALA A 94 -3.08 16.60 6.68
N VAL A 95 -3.88 16.30 7.71
CA VAL A 95 -4.62 17.34 8.49
C VAL A 95 -3.64 18.34 9.11
N GLY A 96 -2.48 17.90 9.60
CA GLY A 96 -1.42 18.79 10.09
C GLY A 96 -0.90 19.74 9.02
N VAL A 97 -0.65 19.25 7.83
CA VAL A 97 -0.23 20.06 6.67
C VAL A 97 -1.35 21.04 6.26
N LEU A 98 -2.59 20.55 6.19
CA LEU A 98 -3.76 21.40 5.85
C LEU A 98 -4.04 22.46 6.92
N HIS A 99 -3.70 22.21 8.19
CA HIS A 99 -3.74 23.21 9.25
C HIS A 99 -2.69 24.32 9.01
N LEU A 100 -1.46 23.98 8.62
CA LEU A 100 -0.44 24.96 8.25
C LEU A 100 -0.89 25.82 7.05
N ILE A 101 -1.55 25.21 6.06
CA ILE A 101 -2.14 25.94 4.93
C ILE A 101 -3.26 26.86 5.41
N THR A 102 -4.15 26.39 6.28
CA THR A 102 -5.25 27.16 6.85
C THR A 102 -4.75 28.39 7.62
N THR A 103 -3.61 28.26 8.32
CA THR A 103 -2.98 29.36 9.07
C THR A 103 -2.04 30.23 8.22
N GLY A 104 -1.98 30.00 6.91
CA GLY A 104 -1.21 30.80 5.95
C GLY A 104 0.30 30.66 6.08
N LYS A 105 0.79 29.55 6.63
CA LYS A 105 2.22 29.26 6.76
C LYS A 105 2.84 28.71 5.49
N ILE A 106 2.06 27.94 4.74
CA ILE A 106 2.41 27.32 3.45
C ILE A 106 1.17 27.28 2.56
N HIS A 107 1.36 26.93 1.28
CA HIS A 107 0.28 26.79 0.30
C HIS A 107 0.41 25.44 -0.44
N LEU A 108 -0.68 24.94 -1.00
CA LEU A 108 -0.67 23.68 -1.76
C LEU A 108 0.33 23.68 -2.94
N ASN A 109 0.51 24.83 -3.57
CA ASN A 109 1.37 24.99 -4.75
C ASN A 109 2.82 25.38 -4.40
N ASP A 110 3.17 25.48 -3.12
CA ASP A 110 4.57 25.76 -2.74
C ASP A 110 5.47 24.61 -3.20
N SER A 111 6.63 24.99 -3.75
CA SER A 111 7.66 24.07 -4.19
C SER A 111 8.30 23.36 -3.00
N VAL A 112 8.31 22.04 -3.03
CA VAL A 112 8.98 21.22 -1.99
C VAL A 112 10.48 21.41 -2.04
N GLU A 113 11.05 21.59 -3.22
CA GLU A 113 12.47 21.82 -3.45
C GLU A 113 12.92 23.14 -2.78
N ASP A 114 12.10 24.18 -2.85
CA ASP A 114 12.36 25.46 -2.18
C ASP A 114 12.21 25.39 -0.65
N LEU A 115 11.29 24.56 -0.16
CA LEU A 115 11.07 24.36 1.28
C LEU A 115 12.12 23.47 1.93
N LEU A 116 12.74 22.57 1.17
CA LEU A 116 13.77 21.62 1.62
C LEU A 116 15.03 21.69 0.74
N PRO A 117 15.68 22.88 0.66
CA PRO A 117 16.81 23.10 -0.27
C PRO A 117 18.10 22.36 0.09
N THR A 118 18.16 21.73 1.26
CA THR A 118 19.33 20.94 1.71
C THR A 118 19.36 19.52 1.15
N LEU A 119 18.26 19.07 0.52
CA LEU A 119 18.17 17.76 -0.11
C LEU A 119 18.66 17.83 -1.57
N ASP A 120 19.23 16.72 -2.05
CA ASP A 120 19.75 16.61 -3.42
C ASP A 120 18.65 16.24 -4.41
N TRP A 121 17.93 17.24 -4.91
CA TRP A 121 16.82 17.08 -5.84
C TRP A 121 17.33 16.84 -7.27
N GLN A 122 16.82 15.81 -7.93
CA GLN A 122 17.11 15.46 -9.32
C GLN A 122 15.85 15.57 -10.20
N ASN A 123 15.07 16.64 -10.04
CA ASN A 123 13.86 16.86 -10.79
C ASN A 123 14.15 17.53 -12.16
N HIS A 124 14.03 16.78 -13.25
CA HIS A 124 14.21 17.29 -14.60
C HIS A 124 13.10 18.27 -15.04
N TRP A 125 11.96 18.28 -14.32
CA TRP A 125 10.81 19.17 -14.58
C TRP A 125 10.75 20.38 -13.65
N SER A 126 11.73 20.61 -12.78
CA SER A 126 11.69 21.64 -11.71
C SER A 126 11.32 23.04 -12.22
N ASN A 127 11.72 23.40 -13.45
CA ASN A 127 11.40 24.70 -14.06
C ASN A 127 9.93 24.86 -14.49
N ASN A 128 9.27 23.76 -14.91
CA ASN A 128 7.93 23.80 -15.51
C ASN A 128 6.89 23.07 -14.65
N ALA A 129 7.30 22.04 -13.94
CA ALA A 129 6.47 21.23 -13.06
C ALA A 129 7.25 20.85 -11.78
N PRO A 130 7.52 21.82 -10.87
CA PRO A 130 8.15 21.52 -9.58
C PRO A 130 7.28 20.58 -8.76
N ILE A 131 7.89 19.79 -7.90
CA ILE A 131 7.13 19.01 -6.93
C ILE A 131 6.50 19.98 -5.92
N THR A 132 5.18 19.88 -5.72
CA THR A 132 4.44 20.74 -4.80
C THR A 132 3.92 19.96 -3.59
N ILE A 133 3.49 20.66 -2.54
CA ILE A 133 2.84 20.06 -1.37
C ILE A 133 1.58 19.27 -1.81
N GLU A 134 0.81 19.78 -2.77
CA GLU A 134 -0.34 19.07 -3.34
C GLU A 134 0.07 17.74 -3.96
N HIS A 135 1.17 17.69 -4.69
CA HIS A 135 1.67 16.47 -5.32
C HIS A 135 2.08 15.41 -4.27
N LEU A 136 2.65 15.83 -3.13
CA LEU A 136 2.98 14.89 -2.05
C LEU A 136 1.72 14.35 -1.38
N LEU A 137 0.74 15.23 -1.05
CA LEU A 137 -0.53 14.84 -0.42
C LEU A 137 -1.38 13.91 -1.30
N ALA A 138 -1.32 14.09 -2.62
CA ALA A 138 -2.10 13.34 -3.60
C ALA A 138 -1.35 12.13 -4.20
N HIS A 139 -0.11 11.87 -3.78
CA HIS A 139 0.75 10.82 -4.36
C HIS A 139 0.96 10.98 -5.87
N THR A 140 1.15 12.21 -6.35
CA THR A 140 1.40 12.52 -7.76
C THR A 140 2.77 13.17 -7.99
N SER A 141 3.68 13.09 -7.02
CA SER A 141 5.01 13.69 -7.10
C SER A 141 5.96 12.99 -8.08
N GLY A 142 5.66 11.75 -8.48
CA GLY A 142 6.56 10.93 -9.28
C GLY A 142 7.69 10.24 -8.49
N LEU A 143 7.87 10.59 -7.22
CA LEU A 143 8.87 9.95 -6.36
C LEU A 143 8.58 8.47 -6.18
N ASP A 144 9.62 7.67 -5.95
CA ASP A 144 9.48 6.26 -5.63
C ASP A 144 8.73 6.07 -4.30
N ASN A 145 8.21 4.86 -4.08
CA ASN A 145 7.46 4.56 -2.87
C ASN A 145 8.36 4.50 -1.63
N ILE A 146 9.24 3.52 -1.60
CA ILE A 146 10.14 3.21 -0.49
C ILE A 146 11.26 2.32 -1.01
N LYS A 147 12.43 2.37 -0.41
CA LYS A 147 13.54 1.42 -0.64
C LYS A 147 13.56 0.34 0.43
N MET A 148 14.11 -0.84 0.11
CA MET A 148 14.19 -1.94 1.09
C MET A 148 14.94 -1.54 2.35
N TRP A 149 16.05 -0.78 2.24
CA TRP A 149 16.80 -0.29 3.38
C TRP A 149 16.05 0.77 4.22
N GLN A 150 15.06 1.47 3.64
CA GLN A 150 14.20 2.39 4.39
C GLN A 150 13.09 1.64 5.13
N LEU A 151 12.66 0.49 4.60
CA LEU A 151 11.60 -0.34 5.18
C LEU A 151 12.14 -1.28 6.26
N LEU A 152 13.23 -2.00 5.96
CA LEU A 152 13.80 -3.06 6.79
C LEU A 152 15.18 -2.64 7.29
N ASN A 153 15.20 -1.90 8.42
CA ASN A 153 16.41 -1.34 9.01
C ASN A 153 16.31 -1.39 10.54
N SER A 154 16.93 -2.39 11.16
CA SER A 154 16.92 -2.59 12.62
C SER A 154 17.77 -1.57 13.38
N SER A 155 18.67 -0.85 12.70
CA SER A 155 19.51 0.20 13.31
C SER A 155 18.77 1.53 13.47
N THR A 156 17.61 1.69 12.85
CA THR A 156 16.76 2.87 12.99
C THR A 156 16.34 3.07 14.46
N LYS A 157 16.56 4.28 14.96
CA LYS A 157 16.13 4.69 16.31
C LYS A 157 14.92 5.61 16.24
N PRO A 158 14.14 5.72 17.32
CA PRO A 158 12.99 6.62 17.37
C PRO A 158 13.33 8.09 17.06
N ASP A 159 14.53 8.52 17.40
CA ASP A 159 15.06 9.88 17.24
C ASP A 159 15.96 10.05 16.00
N THR A 160 16.07 9.04 15.12
CA THR A 160 16.84 9.16 13.87
C THR A 160 16.32 10.36 13.05
N PRO A 161 17.20 11.31 12.65
CA PRO A 161 16.79 12.46 11.86
C PRO A 161 16.07 12.06 10.57
N LEU A 162 14.93 12.69 10.23
CA LEU A 162 14.16 12.36 9.02
C LEU A 162 14.99 12.49 7.73
N ALA A 163 15.92 13.43 7.71
CA ALA A 163 16.81 13.65 6.57
C ALA A 163 17.70 12.44 6.25
N GLU A 164 18.00 11.57 7.21
CA GLU A 164 18.81 10.37 6.96
C GLU A 164 18.18 9.41 5.97
N ALA A 165 16.86 9.46 5.82
CA ALA A 165 16.14 8.70 4.80
C ALA A 165 16.46 9.16 3.36
N PHE A 166 17.05 10.35 3.19
CA PHE A 166 17.29 10.98 1.88
C PHE A 166 18.72 11.39 1.64
N LEU A 167 19.56 11.44 2.70
CA LEU A 167 20.95 11.86 2.62
C LEU A 167 21.89 10.66 2.41
N ASN A 168 22.95 10.86 1.62
CA ASN A 168 24.05 9.91 1.42
C ASN A 168 23.66 8.52 0.91
N THR A 169 22.59 8.43 0.14
CA THR A 169 22.08 7.18 -0.39
C THR A 169 22.23 7.09 -1.92
N ASP A 170 21.23 6.56 -2.58
CA ASP A 170 21.10 6.61 -4.01
C ASP A 170 21.01 8.08 -4.47
N PRO A 171 21.91 8.57 -5.35
CA PRO A 171 21.83 9.94 -5.88
C PRO A 171 20.53 10.21 -6.64
N HIS A 172 19.78 9.17 -6.98
CA HIS A 172 18.49 9.26 -7.67
C HIS A 172 17.28 9.10 -6.74
N ILE A 173 17.45 9.08 -5.41
CA ILE A 173 16.36 8.83 -4.47
C ILE A 173 15.24 9.89 -4.55
N LEU A 174 15.60 11.14 -4.89
CA LEU A 174 14.67 12.26 -5.10
C LEU A 174 14.48 12.59 -6.59
N THR A 175 14.57 11.58 -7.46
CA THR A 175 14.30 11.71 -8.89
C THR A 175 12.85 11.30 -9.19
N PRO A 176 11.98 12.21 -9.65
CA PRO A 176 10.66 11.84 -10.14
C PRO A 176 10.74 10.90 -11.35
N ARG A 177 9.92 9.88 -11.41
CA ARG A 177 9.88 8.89 -12.51
C ARG A 177 8.99 9.31 -13.67
N PHE A 178 8.16 10.33 -13.46
CA PHE A 178 7.31 10.99 -14.45
C PHE A 178 7.09 12.45 -14.02
N GLU A 179 6.54 13.26 -14.92
CA GLU A 179 6.25 14.67 -14.67
C GLU A 179 5.30 14.83 -13.48
N PRO A 180 5.69 15.59 -12.42
CA PRO A 180 4.86 15.76 -11.24
C PRO A 180 3.45 16.25 -11.57
N GLY A 181 2.45 15.67 -10.91
CA GLY A 181 1.03 15.97 -11.12
C GLY A 181 0.32 15.14 -12.18
N THR A 182 1.04 14.43 -13.07
CA THR A 182 0.43 13.79 -14.24
C THR A 182 -0.11 12.38 -13.99
N GLN A 183 0.45 11.65 -13.02
CA GLN A 183 0.04 10.28 -12.70
C GLN A 183 0.05 10.05 -11.19
N TYR A 184 -0.73 9.08 -10.76
CA TYR A 184 -0.69 8.58 -9.39
C TYR A 184 0.45 7.56 -9.24
N SER A 185 1.23 7.71 -8.16
CA SER A 185 2.20 6.73 -7.69
C SER A 185 2.37 6.86 -6.18
N TYR A 186 1.89 5.88 -5.44
CA TYR A 186 1.97 5.88 -3.98
C TYR A 186 3.42 6.07 -3.51
N SER A 187 3.64 7.00 -2.56
CA SER A 187 4.98 7.34 -2.07
C SER A 187 5.00 7.56 -0.56
N ASN A 188 5.64 6.65 0.17
CA ASN A 188 5.98 6.83 1.59
C ASN A 188 7.05 7.90 1.75
N MET A 189 7.98 8.02 0.78
CA MET A 189 8.98 9.09 0.75
C MET A 189 8.29 10.46 0.71
N GLY A 190 7.27 10.62 -0.14
CA GLY A 190 6.53 11.88 -0.24
C GLY A 190 5.91 12.33 1.09
N TYR A 191 5.32 11.41 1.85
CA TYR A 191 4.76 11.73 3.17
C TYR A 191 5.83 11.99 4.23
N SER A 192 6.99 11.37 4.12
CA SER A 192 8.12 11.69 4.99
C SER A 192 8.69 13.08 4.72
N LEU A 193 8.70 13.52 3.46
CA LEU A 193 9.01 14.92 3.11
C LEU A 193 7.98 15.91 3.68
N LEU A 194 6.68 15.56 3.75
CA LEU A 194 5.68 16.40 4.44
C LEU A 194 6.02 16.56 5.93
N GLY A 195 6.48 15.51 6.62
CA GLY A 195 6.98 15.62 7.99
C GLY A 195 8.18 16.57 8.11
N MET A 196 9.13 16.49 7.16
CA MET A 196 10.26 17.43 7.11
C MET A 196 9.83 18.88 6.83
N ILE A 197 8.82 19.10 5.99
CA ILE A 197 8.24 20.41 5.73
C ILE A 197 7.62 20.99 7.02
N ILE A 198 6.87 20.16 7.78
CA ILE A 198 6.35 20.57 9.09
C ILE A 198 7.49 21.06 9.99
N GLN A 199 8.59 20.32 10.11
CA GLN A 199 9.76 20.72 10.89
C GLN A 199 10.40 22.02 10.37
N ALA A 200 10.58 22.15 9.05
CA ALA A 200 11.19 23.32 8.43
C ALA A 200 10.37 24.60 8.69
N VAL A 201 9.05 24.52 8.61
CA VAL A 201 8.13 25.66 8.72
C VAL A 201 7.83 26.02 10.18
N THR A 202 7.68 25.03 11.05
CA THR A 202 7.29 25.25 12.46
C THR A 202 8.48 25.44 13.38
N ARG A 203 9.67 24.98 13.01
CA ARG A 203 10.88 24.91 13.83
C ARG A 203 10.72 24.03 15.08
N LYS A 204 9.82 23.03 14.99
CA LYS A 204 9.56 22.01 16.01
C LYS A 204 9.74 20.65 15.38
N ASP A 205 9.98 19.63 16.17
CA ASP A 205 9.85 18.25 15.70
C ASP A 205 8.44 18.02 15.19
N TYR A 206 8.29 17.25 14.10
CA TYR A 206 6.97 17.05 13.51
C TYR A 206 6.04 16.31 14.47
N GLU A 207 6.58 15.42 15.30
CA GLU A 207 5.87 14.70 16.33
C GLU A 207 5.23 15.67 17.34
N ASP A 208 6.01 16.63 17.87
CA ASP A 208 5.55 17.63 18.82
C ASP A 208 4.46 18.54 18.23
N TYR A 209 4.65 18.92 16.96
CA TYR A 209 3.64 19.70 16.27
C TYR A 209 2.35 18.91 16.08
N MET A 210 2.46 17.66 15.65
CA MET A 210 1.30 16.79 15.41
C MET A 210 0.59 16.45 16.72
N ASP A 211 1.31 16.12 17.79
CA ASP A 211 0.71 15.81 19.09
C ASP A 211 -0.04 17.03 19.67
N SER A 212 0.51 18.25 19.50
CA SER A 212 -0.21 19.49 19.84
C SER A 212 -1.49 19.71 19.01
N LEU A 213 -1.54 19.21 17.78
CA LEU A 213 -2.74 19.25 16.95
C LEU A 213 -3.73 18.16 17.34
N LEU A 214 -3.27 16.97 17.72
CA LEU A 214 -4.11 15.87 18.20
C LEU A 214 -4.89 16.28 19.46
N GLU A 215 -4.27 17.03 20.38
CA GLU A 215 -4.96 17.61 21.54
C GLU A 215 -6.14 18.50 21.10
N LYS A 216 -5.97 19.35 20.09
CA LYS A 216 -7.05 20.20 19.54
C LYS A 216 -8.16 19.38 18.86
N LEU A 217 -7.86 18.17 18.43
CA LEU A 217 -8.82 17.24 17.84
C LEU A 217 -9.46 16.31 18.88
N ASN A 218 -9.17 16.49 20.18
CA ASN A 218 -9.60 15.63 21.28
C ASN A 218 -9.12 14.17 21.11
N MET A 219 -7.93 13.97 20.52
CA MET A 219 -7.29 12.68 20.30
C MET A 219 -6.14 12.47 21.30
N ASN A 220 -6.44 12.49 22.59
CA ASN A 220 -5.46 12.58 23.67
C ASN A 220 -4.67 11.27 23.94
N ASP A 221 -5.11 10.15 23.41
CA ASP A 221 -4.44 8.84 23.51
C ASP A 221 -3.64 8.49 22.26
N SER A 222 -3.60 9.40 21.28
CA SER A 222 -2.90 9.22 19.99
C SER A 222 -1.58 9.98 19.97
N THR A 223 -0.60 9.46 19.22
CA THR A 223 0.71 10.12 19.08
C THR A 223 1.44 9.66 17.81
N PHE A 224 2.27 10.55 17.26
CA PHE A 224 3.30 10.21 16.27
C PHE A 224 4.62 9.80 16.91
N ASN A 225 4.81 10.01 18.21
CA ASN A 225 5.96 9.50 18.92
C ASN A 225 5.97 7.97 18.92
N PHE A 226 7.17 7.39 18.93
CA PHE A 226 7.32 5.94 18.93
C PHE A 226 6.87 5.33 20.26
N VAL A 227 5.92 4.41 20.20
CA VAL A 227 5.37 3.69 21.35
C VAL A 227 5.71 2.21 21.24
N THR A 228 6.18 1.63 22.34
CA THR A 228 6.42 0.19 22.47
C THR A 228 5.46 -0.43 23.49
N GLN A 229 5.31 -1.76 23.45
CA GLN A 229 4.57 -2.51 24.48
C GLN A 229 5.19 -2.38 25.89
N GLY A 230 6.47 -1.97 25.96
CA GLY A 230 7.16 -1.68 27.23
C GLY A 230 6.93 -0.27 27.74
N SER A 231 6.77 0.73 26.86
CA SER A 231 6.53 2.13 27.24
C SER A 231 5.06 2.43 27.54
N ASP A 232 4.13 1.75 26.87
CA ASP A 232 2.69 1.83 27.16
C ASP A 232 2.06 0.42 27.10
N SER A 233 1.64 -0.07 28.26
CA SER A 233 1.04 -1.40 28.39
C SER A 233 -0.30 -1.54 27.68
N ARG A 234 -0.94 -0.45 27.25
CA ARG A 234 -2.17 -0.47 26.45
C ARG A 234 -1.91 -0.84 25.00
N LEU A 235 -0.67 -0.66 24.47
CA LEU A 235 -0.36 -1.03 23.10
C LEU A 235 -0.58 -2.54 22.89
N ALA A 236 -1.33 -2.89 21.86
CA ALA A 236 -1.52 -4.29 21.47
C ALA A 236 -0.19 -4.90 20.99
N MET A 237 -0.03 -6.21 21.17
CA MET A 237 1.00 -6.98 20.49
C MET A 237 0.60 -7.14 19.03
N GLY A 238 1.50 -6.85 18.10
CA GLY A 238 1.34 -7.21 16.70
C GLY A 238 1.59 -8.70 16.46
N TYR A 239 1.02 -9.26 15.42
CA TYR A 239 1.23 -10.66 15.04
C TYR A 239 1.42 -10.80 13.54
N PHE A 240 2.34 -11.70 13.13
CA PHE A 240 2.41 -12.20 11.77
C PHE A 240 1.85 -13.61 11.72
N GLU A 241 1.10 -13.93 10.64
CA GLU A 241 0.60 -15.27 10.38
C GLU A 241 -0.04 -15.91 11.64
N GLY A 242 -1.09 -15.27 12.12
CA GLY A 242 -1.88 -15.74 13.27
C GLY A 242 -1.26 -15.45 14.62
N THR A 243 -0.21 -16.14 15.04
CA THR A 243 0.28 -16.10 16.42
C THR A 243 1.75 -15.71 16.62
N ASN A 244 2.49 -15.39 15.55
CA ASN A 244 3.88 -14.98 15.65
C ASN A 244 3.99 -13.54 16.16
N PRO A 245 4.41 -13.29 17.42
CA PRO A 245 4.37 -11.96 18.00
C PRO A 245 5.42 -11.05 17.36
N GLN A 246 5.00 -9.84 17.02
CA GLN A 246 5.84 -8.77 16.52
C GLN A 246 5.81 -7.57 17.46
N ILE A 247 6.95 -7.23 18.03
CA ILE A 247 7.10 -6.00 18.81
C ILE A 247 7.09 -4.77 17.89
N ALA A 248 6.72 -3.62 18.45
CA ALA A 248 6.80 -2.36 17.73
C ALA A 248 8.25 -2.06 17.29
N VAL A 249 8.40 -1.59 16.06
CA VAL A 249 9.69 -1.25 15.44
C VAL A 249 9.67 0.21 15.00
N PRO A 250 10.70 1.01 15.29
CA PRO A 250 10.78 2.38 14.81
C PRO A 250 10.99 2.39 13.29
N MET A 251 10.34 3.34 12.61
CA MET A 251 10.38 3.47 11.15
C MET A 251 11.30 4.61 10.72
N LEU A 252 12.12 4.41 9.70
CA LEU A 252 12.93 5.48 9.13
C LEU A 252 12.06 6.53 8.43
N LEU A 253 11.06 6.11 7.67
CA LEU A 253 10.03 6.96 7.05
C LEU A 253 8.82 7.15 7.99
N ARG A 254 9.08 7.47 9.27
CA ARG A 254 8.06 7.47 10.32
C ARG A 254 6.86 8.41 10.11
N PRO A 255 6.95 9.60 9.45
CA PRO A 255 5.77 10.40 9.13
C PRO A 255 4.76 9.67 8.24
N ALA A 256 5.21 8.70 7.47
CA ALA A 256 4.38 7.93 6.55
C ALA A 256 3.61 6.77 7.20
N GLY A 257 3.96 6.34 8.44
CA GLY A 257 3.34 5.13 8.99
C GLY A 257 3.44 4.93 10.50
N GLN A 258 4.28 5.70 11.20
CA GLN A 258 4.43 5.57 12.65
C GLN A 258 3.37 6.41 13.38
N PHE A 259 2.17 5.89 13.48
CA PHE A 259 1.08 6.52 14.22
C PHE A 259 0.39 5.48 15.11
N THR A 260 0.31 5.79 16.39
CA THR A 260 -0.35 4.96 17.42
C THR A 260 -1.59 5.68 17.92
N THR A 261 -2.72 4.98 17.98
CA THR A 261 -4.02 5.58 18.33
C THR A 261 -4.92 4.59 19.06
N THR A 262 -6.09 5.05 19.49
CA THR A 262 -7.20 4.23 20.01
C THR A 262 -8.41 4.33 19.11
N VAL A 263 -9.34 3.38 19.23
CA VAL A 263 -10.61 3.45 18.50
C VAL A 263 -11.46 4.66 18.92
N ASN A 264 -11.35 5.10 20.16
CA ASN A 264 -12.06 6.29 20.66
C ASN A 264 -11.55 7.56 19.96
N ASP A 265 -10.24 7.73 19.85
CA ASP A 265 -9.64 8.87 19.17
C ASP A 265 -9.95 8.87 17.67
N MET A 266 -9.91 7.70 17.03
CA MET A 266 -10.30 7.59 15.62
C MET A 266 -11.79 7.89 15.39
N SER A 267 -12.64 7.63 16.37
CA SER A 267 -14.05 8.06 16.34
C SER A 267 -14.19 9.60 16.38
N GLN A 268 -13.36 10.29 17.18
CA GLN A 268 -13.28 11.75 17.18
C GLN A 268 -12.76 12.28 15.83
N PHE A 269 -11.73 11.62 15.29
CA PHE A 269 -11.15 11.99 14.00
C PHE A 269 -12.16 11.87 12.84
N ILE A 270 -12.94 10.79 12.78
CA ILE A 270 -14.03 10.66 11.79
C ILE A 270 -15.03 11.80 11.93
N GLN A 271 -15.45 12.13 13.16
CA GLN A 271 -16.35 13.27 13.40
C GLN A 271 -15.76 14.58 12.89
N PHE A 272 -14.48 14.84 13.15
CA PHE A 272 -13.78 16.03 12.66
C PHE A 272 -13.74 16.07 11.13
N LEU A 273 -13.39 14.96 10.47
CA LEU A 273 -13.32 14.88 9.01
C LEU A 273 -14.69 15.14 8.35
N LEU A 274 -15.76 14.57 8.91
CA LEU A 274 -17.14 14.78 8.43
C LEU A 274 -17.74 16.11 8.89
N GLY A 275 -17.14 16.75 9.89
CA GLY A 275 -17.54 18.05 10.46
C GLY A 275 -16.93 19.26 9.76
N ASN A 276 -16.49 19.14 8.51
CA ASN A 276 -15.94 20.25 7.72
C ASN A 276 -14.70 20.93 8.33
N GLY A 277 -13.88 20.19 9.09
CA GLY A 277 -12.64 20.71 9.66
C GLY A 277 -12.82 21.59 10.89
N MET A 278 -13.93 21.41 11.62
CA MET A 278 -14.21 22.06 12.92
C MET A 278 -13.93 21.10 14.07
N SER A 279 -13.31 21.57 15.14
CA SER A 279 -13.20 20.90 16.43
C SER A 279 -13.53 21.91 17.54
N ASP A 280 -14.42 21.59 18.46
CA ASP A 280 -14.85 22.43 19.61
C ASP A 280 -15.12 23.91 19.24
N ASN A 281 -15.80 24.15 18.13
CA ASN A 281 -16.06 25.48 17.55
C ASN A 281 -14.81 26.22 17.02
N GLU A 282 -13.61 25.61 17.06
CA GLU A 282 -12.41 26.12 16.39
C GLU A 282 -12.31 25.54 14.97
N ARG A 283 -11.99 26.39 13.99
CA ARG A 283 -11.69 25.94 12.64
C ARG A 283 -10.24 25.49 12.54
N ILE A 284 -10.02 24.20 12.52
CA ILE A 284 -8.69 23.61 12.38
C ILE A 284 -8.24 23.60 10.91
N VAL A 285 -9.15 23.22 10.00
CA VAL A 285 -8.88 23.17 8.55
C VAL A 285 -10.00 23.89 7.81
N GLN A 286 -9.65 24.69 6.79
CA GLN A 286 -10.62 25.37 5.93
C GLN A 286 -11.54 24.36 5.23
N ALA A 287 -12.86 24.64 5.18
CA ALA A 287 -13.84 23.78 4.53
C ALA A 287 -13.51 23.47 3.06
N ALA A 288 -12.97 24.45 2.34
CA ALA A 288 -12.54 24.27 0.94
C ALA A 288 -11.44 23.22 0.79
N LEU A 289 -10.54 23.06 1.78
CA LEU A 289 -9.51 22.03 1.80
C LEU A 289 -10.10 20.67 2.19
N MET A 290 -11.02 20.65 3.16
CA MET A 290 -11.72 19.42 3.55
C MET A 290 -12.47 18.79 2.37
N ASN A 291 -13.13 19.61 1.56
CA ASN A 291 -13.85 19.18 0.36
C ASN A 291 -12.93 18.61 -0.75
N ARG A 292 -11.61 18.74 -0.60
CA ARG A 292 -10.63 18.18 -1.53
C ARG A 292 -10.07 16.83 -1.08
N LEU A 293 -10.37 16.40 0.15
CA LEU A 293 -9.96 15.10 0.63
C LEU A 293 -10.56 14.00 -0.25
N GLY A 294 -9.72 13.14 -0.80
CA GLY A 294 -10.13 12.04 -1.66
C GLY A 294 -10.64 12.41 -3.06
N VAL A 295 -10.65 13.70 -3.41
CA VAL A 295 -11.07 14.16 -4.74
C VAL A 295 -9.87 14.23 -5.67
N PRO A 296 -9.76 13.34 -6.68
CA PRO A 296 -8.67 13.35 -7.65
C PRO A 296 -8.61 14.65 -8.43
N LYS A 297 -7.40 15.07 -8.83
CA LYS A 297 -7.18 16.25 -9.65
C LYS A 297 -5.85 16.19 -10.38
N GLY A 298 -5.79 16.73 -11.60
CA GLY A 298 -4.57 17.02 -12.35
C GLY A 298 -3.94 15.83 -13.07
N THR A 299 -4.28 14.59 -12.71
CA THR A 299 -3.72 13.42 -13.41
C THR A 299 -4.32 13.23 -14.81
N PHE A 300 -3.55 12.66 -15.75
CA PHE A 300 -4.06 12.35 -17.09
C PHE A 300 -5.33 11.48 -17.05
N ALA A 301 -5.42 10.56 -16.09
CA ALA A 301 -6.61 9.74 -15.91
C ALA A 301 -7.84 10.59 -15.54
N PHE A 302 -7.68 11.54 -14.61
CA PHE A 302 -8.74 12.47 -14.20
C PHE A 302 -9.14 13.40 -15.37
N GLU A 303 -8.17 14.03 -16.03
CA GLU A 303 -8.42 14.93 -17.17
C GLU A 303 -9.08 14.19 -18.37
N SER A 304 -8.90 12.87 -18.44
CA SER A 304 -9.57 12.00 -19.42
C SER A 304 -10.95 11.52 -18.98
N GLY A 305 -11.48 12.00 -17.83
CA GLY A 305 -12.84 11.78 -17.35
C GLY A 305 -13.00 10.70 -16.28
N LEU A 306 -11.91 10.15 -15.72
CA LEU A 306 -11.99 9.21 -14.62
C LEU A 306 -12.10 9.95 -13.28
N GLU A 307 -13.26 9.90 -12.65
CA GLU A 307 -13.49 10.55 -11.35
C GLU A 307 -12.99 9.73 -10.14
N HIS A 308 -12.52 8.51 -10.34
CA HIS A 308 -11.89 7.66 -9.31
C HIS A 308 -10.38 7.90 -9.27
N GLY A 309 -9.78 7.68 -8.10
CA GLY A 309 -8.36 7.86 -7.87
C GLY A 309 -8.07 8.44 -6.49
N HIS A 310 -6.86 8.96 -6.33
CA HIS A 310 -6.39 9.54 -5.07
C HIS A 310 -6.47 11.08 -5.14
N GLY A 311 -7.08 11.68 -4.11
CA GLY A 311 -7.02 13.11 -3.87
C GLY A 311 -6.09 13.43 -2.72
N LEU A 312 -6.34 14.56 -2.02
CA LEU A 312 -5.57 14.84 -0.82
C LEU A 312 -5.83 13.74 0.23
N ALA A 313 -4.81 13.02 0.64
CA ALA A 313 -4.78 12.03 1.73
C ALA A 313 -5.71 10.81 1.61
N LEU A 314 -6.71 10.81 0.78
CA LEU A 314 -7.69 9.73 0.65
C LEU A 314 -7.87 9.31 -0.82
N ALA A 315 -8.24 8.06 -1.03
CA ALA A 315 -8.63 7.55 -2.34
C ALA A 315 -10.15 7.42 -2.43
N LYS A 316 -10.75 7.91 -3.52
CA LYS A 316 -12.15 7.63 -3.86
C LYS A 316 -12.24 6.19 -4.34
N ARG A 317 -13.05 5.38 -3.67
CA ARG A 317 -13.20 3.94 -3.92
C ARG A 317 -14.67 3.58 -4.11
N ASP A 318 -14.93 2.77 -5.14
CA ASP A 318 -16.22 2.17 -5.43
C ASP A 318 -16.15 0.68 -5.08
N ARG A 319 -16.65 0.30 -3.90
CA ARG A 319 -16.63 -1.09 -3.40
C ARG A 319 -17.90 -1.41 -2.64
N HIS A 320 -18.33 -2.67 -2.73
CA HIS A 320 -19.50 -3.21 -2.03
C HIS A 320 -20.79 -2.41 -2.26
N GLY A 321 -20.91 -1.81 -3.45
CA GLY A 321 -22.07 -0.97 -3.79
C GLY A 321 -22.08 0.41 -3.12
N ALA A 322 -20.95 0.88 -2.60
CA ALA A 322 -20.81 2.18 -1.96
C ALA A 322 -19.57 2.92 -2.47
N ILE A 323 -19.69 4.24 -2.61
CA ILE A 323 -18.59 5.13 -2.98
C ILE A 323 -18.09 5.83 -1.74
N GLY A 324 -16.89 5.46 -1.30
CA GLY A 324 -16.25 6.01 -0.10
C GLY A 324 -14.90 6.67 -0.39
N TYR A 325 -14.44 7.52 0.53
CA TYR A 325 -13.11 8.08 0.57
C TYR A 325 -12.31 7.36 1.65
N CYS A 326 -11.36 6.53 1.24
CA CYS A 326 -10.75 5.55 2.13
C CYS A 326 -9.22 5.61 2.11
N HIS A 327 -8.60 5.17 3.19
CA HIS A 327 -7.16 4.89 3.26
C HIS A 327 -6.92 3.62 4.07
N PRO A 328 -6.35 2.56 3.49
CA PRO A 328 -5.89 1.40 4.23
C PRO A 328 -4.57 1.70 4.94
N GLY A 329 -4.22 0.92 5.94
CA GLY A 329 -2.94 1.01 6.62
C GLY A 329 -2.43 -0.36 7.02
N GLU A 330 -1.15 -0.55 6.81
CA GLU A 330 -0.44 -1.78 7.14
C GLU A 330 0.89 -1.43 7.77
N THR A 331 1.27 -2.16 8.78
CA THR A 331 2.56 -2.05 9.44
C THR A 331 2.86 -3.38 10.15
N PHE A 332 4.04 -3.53 10.72
CA PHE A 332 4.52 -4.78 11.32
C PHE A 332 3.52 -5.40 12.31
N GLY A 333 2.77 -6.39 11.82
CA GLY A 333 1.77 -7.12 12.59
C GLY A 333 0.44 -6.39 12.82
N PHE A 334 0.12 -5.35 12.04
CA PHE A 334 -1.14 -4.63 12.12
C PHE A 334 -1.69 -4.30 10.75
N TYR A 335 -3.02 -4.38 10.62
CA TYR A 335 -3.78 -3.90 9.48
C TYR A 335 -4.88 -2.95 9.95
N ALA A 336 -5.13 -1.86 9.23
CA ALA A 336 -6.18 -0.89 9.54
C ALA A 336 -6.86 -0.36 8.28
N ASN A 337 -8.06 0.18 8.42
CA ASN A 337 -8.72 0.93 7.36
C ASN A 337 -9.59 2.05 7.92
N LEU A 338 -9.55 3.19 7.28
CA LEU A 338 -10.43 4.34 7.48
C LEU A 338 -11.23 4.57 6.21
N CYS A 339 -12.54 4.73 6.31
CA CYS A 339 -13.39 5.04 5.16
C CYS A 339 -14.51 6.01 5.54
N LEU A 340 -14.75 7.01 4.70
CA LEU A 340 -15.72 8.07 4.89
C LEU A 340 -16.74 8.09 3.75
N PHE A 341 -17.97 8.41 4.08
CA PHE A 341 -19.10 8.62 3.16
C PHE A 341 -19.70 10.02 3.45
N PRO A 342 -19.05 11.11 2.99
CA PRO A 342 -19.40 12.47 3.42
C PRO A 342 -20.81 12.88 3.06
N GLU A 343 -21.34 12.43 1.91
CA GLU A 343 -22.70 12.73 1.47
C GLU A 343 -23.78 12.21 2.43
N GLU A 344 -23.48 11.13 3.15
CA GLU A 344 -24.36 10.53 4.15
C GLU A 344 -23.94 10.84 5.59
N LYS A 345 -22.85 11.60 5.77
CA LYS A 345 -22.22 11.87 7.07
C LYS A 345 -21.91 10.57 7.84
N LYS A 346 -21.45 9.55 7.14
CA LYS A 346 -21.09 8.25 7.69
C LYS A 346 -19.61 7.99 7.53
N GLY A 347 -19.08 7.09 8.37
CA GLY A 347 -17.71 6.63 8.26
C GLY A 347 -17.43 5.48 9.21
N TYR A 348 -16.33 4.79 8.96
CA TYR A 348 -15.84 3.76 9.86
C TYR A 348 -14.31 3.74 9.90
N PHE A 349 -13.82 3.19 10.98
CA PHE A 349 -12.43 2.81 11.15
C PHE A 349 -12.38 1.44 11.81
N PHE A 350 -11.39 0.63 11.43
CA PHE A 350 -11.01 -0.55 12.20
C PHE A 350 -9.50 -0.74 12.18
N ALA A 351 -8.99 -1.43 13.20
CA ALA A 351 -7.62 -1.89 13.27
C ALA A 351 -7.55 -3.30 13.86
N ILE A 352 -6.78 -4.16 13.21
CA ILE A 352 -6.54 -5.57 13.54
C ILE A 352 -5.05 -5.69 13.89
N ASN A 353 -4.73 -6.35 15.01
CA ASN A 353 -3.35 -6.56 15.41
C ASN A 353 -2.76 -7.87 14.88
N THR A 354 -3.09 -8.20 13.64
CA THR A 354 -2.51 -9.32 12.90
C THR A 354 -2.36 -8.92 11.44
N ASP A 355 -1.20 -9.20 10.89
CA ASP A 355 -0.87 -9.17 9.47
C ASP A 355 -0.76 -10.61 8.99
N ASN A 356 -1.74 -11.05 8.17
CA ASN A 356 -1.86 -12.39 7.65
C ASN A 356 -2.13 -12.34 6.14
N GLU A 357 -1.21 -12.84 5.34
CA GLU A 357 -1.28 -12.81 3.86
C GLU A 357 -2.50 -13.55 3.29
N SER A 358 -3.02 -14.54 4.02
CA SER A 358 -4.19 -15.31 3.61
C SER A 358 -5.54 -14.68 3.98
N ALA A 359 -5.55 -13.62 4.80
CA ALA A 359 -6.77 -12.99 5.29
C ALA A 359 -7.38 -12.04 4.24
N LEU A 360 -8.69 -12.13 4.04
CA LEU A 360 -9.44 -11.21 3.19
C LEU A 360 -9.96 -10.04 4.02
N TYR A 361 -9.12 -9.06 4.33
CA TYR A 361 -9.48 -7.88 5.12
C TYR A 361 -10.62 -7.06 4.50
N ASP A 362 -10.90 -7.23 3.20
CA ASP A 362 -12.00 -6.58 2.51
C ASP A 362 -13.38 -7.06 3.00
N ASP A 363 -13.47 -8.23 3.64
CA ASP A 363 -14.69 -8.73 4.27
C ASP A 363 -15.11 -7.88 5.48
N PHE A 364 -14.14 -7.35 6.24
CA PHE A 364 -14.42 -6.40 7.32
C PHE A 364 -14.96 -5.07 6.76
N ASN A 365 -14.44 -4.59 5.62
CA ASN A 365 -14.98 -3.42 4.94
C ASN A 365 -16.44 -3.65 4.54
N ARG A 366 -16.74 -4.80 3.93
CA ARG A 366 -18.10 -5.17 3.51
C ARG A 366 -19.05 -5.20 4.70
N THR A 367 -18.66 -5.84 5.79
CA THR A 367 -19.46 -5.92 7.02
C THR A 367 -19.76 -4.53 7.58
N LEU A 368 -18.75 -3.64 7.70
CA LEU A 368 -18.93 -2.30 8.25
C LEU A 368 -19.74 -1.37 7.33
N ILE A 369 -19.59 -1.48 6.01
CA ILE A 369 -20.44 -0.76 5.03
C ILE A 369 -21.91 -1.20 5.15
N ASN A 370 -22.16 -2.51 5.29
CA ASN A 370 -23.50 -3.03 5.49
C ASN A 370 -24.10 -2.56 6.83
N GLN A 371 -23.31 -2.56 7.93
CA GLN A 371 -23.73 -2.05 9.24
C GLN A 371 -24.16 -0.59 9.18
N LEU A 372 -23.40 0.24 8.48
CA LEU A 372 -23.71 1.65 8.28
C LEU A 372 -24.91 1.88 7.37
N ASN A 373 -25.41 0.85 6.71
CA ASN A 373 -26.49 0.96 5.73
C ASN A 373 -26.22 2.14 4.76
N VAL A 374 -25.00 2.21 4.25
CA VAL A 374 -24.62 3.19 3.23
C VAL A 374 -25.47 2.94 1.99
N ARG A 375 -26.05 3.99 1.43
CA ARG A 375 -26.89 3.87 0.23
C ARG A 375 -26.09 3.21 -0.87
N LYS A 376 -26.59 2.10 -1.34
CA LYS A 376 -26.10 1.53 -2.59
C LYS A 376 -26.50 2.49 -3.69
N ALA A 377 -25.51 3.11 -4.34
CA ALA A 377 -25.82 3.97 -5.46
C ALA A 377 -26.56 3.15 -6.51
N THR A 378 -27.73 3.62 -6.94
CA THR A 378 -28.49 2.98 -8.01
C THR A 378 -27.70 3.13 -9.31
N GLU A 379 -27.65 2.06 -10.11
CA GLU A 379 -27.05 2.09 -11.46
C GLU A 379 -27.83 3.08 -12.33
N ASN A 380 -27.45 4.36 -12.30
CA ASN A 380 -28.04 5.42 -13.13
C ASN A 380 -27.34 5.54 -14.49
N TYR A 381 -26.65 4.50 -14.93
CA TYR A 381 -26.19 4.45 -16.31
C TYR A 381 -27.26 3.74 -17.15
N GLU A 382 -28.07 4.51 -17.88
CA GLU A 382 -28.59 3.99 -19.13
C GLU A 382 -27.38 3.42 -19.87
N ALA A 383 -27.38 2.13 -20.14
CA ALA A 383 -26.47 1.51 -21.09
C ALA A 383 -26.68 2.26 -22.41
N GLY A 384 -26.03 3.42 -22.51
CA GLY A 384 -26.07 4.23 -23.72
C GLY A 384 -25.55 3.33 -24.83
N SER A 385 -26.20 3.38 -25.97
CA SER A 385 -25.96 2.63 -27.19
C SER A 385 -24.54 2.90 -27.79
N PHE A 386 -23.51 2.80 -26.96
CA PHE A 386 -22.12 2.69 -27.42
C PHE A 386 -21.86 1.25 -27.86
N ASN A 387 -22.65 0.79 -28.85
CA ASN A 387 -22.45 -0.47 -29.55
C ASN A 387 -21.18 -0.33 -30.39
N ASN A 388 -20.11 -0.88 -29.94
CA ASN A 388 -18.73 -1.06 -30.40
C ASN A 388 -17.72 -0.16 -29.69
N PRO A 389 -16.62 -0.73 -29.16
CA PRO A 389 -15.47 0.05 -28.77
C PRO A 389 -15.00 0.85 -29.99
N GLN A 390 -15.03 2.18 -29.91
CA GLN A 390 -14.64 3.08 -31.03
C GLN A 390 -13.17 2.89 -31.45
N GLN A 391 -12.38 2.21 -30.63
CA GLN A 391 -10.99 1.89 -30.88
C GLN A 391 -10.65 0.55 -30.21
N ASP A 392 -9.99 -0.34 -30.94
CA ASP A 392 -9.43 -1.56 -30.38
C ASP A 392 -8.23 -1.24 -29.51
N ILE A 393 -8.41 -1.36 -28.19
CA ILE A 393 -7.34 -1.19 -27.19
C ILE A 393 -6.77 -2.55 -26.72
N SER A 394 -7.12 -3.65 -27.39
CA SER A 394 -6.60 -4.98 -27.05
C SER A 394 -5.08 -5.03 -27.02
N GLY A 395 -4.54 -5.94 -26.23
CA GLY A 395 -3.12 -6.21 -26.11
C GLY A 395 -2.58 -6.17 -24.70
N LEU A 396 -1.26 -6.20 -24.62
CA LEU A 396 -0.52 -6.20 -23.35
C LEU A 396 -0.30 -4.79 -22.83
N TYR A 397 -0.48 -4.63 -21.52
CA TYR A 397 -0.15 -3.43 -20.76
C TYR A 397 0.64 -3.80 -19.52
N ILE A 398 1.67 -3.03 -19.17
CA ILE A 398 2.55 -3.23 -18.02
C ILE A 398 2.34 -2.11 -17.01
N LEU A 399 2.43 -2.40 -15.73
CA LEU A 399 2.30 -1.42 -14.65
C LEU A 399 3.36 -0.31 -14.80
N SER A 400 2.92 0.95 -14.87
CA SER A 400 3.80 2.11 -15.09
C SER A 400 3.18 3.38 -14.50
N PRO A 401 3.77 3.98 -13.44
CA PRO A 401 4.96 3.49 -12.75
C PRO A 401 4.67 2.25 -11.91
N ASN A 402 5.69 1.47 -11.66
CA ASN A 402 5.64 0.37 -10.70
C ASN A 402 5.70 0.90 -9.24
N ASN A 403 5.39 0.03 -8.25
CA ASN A 403 5.30 0.47 -6.86
C ASN A 403 6.66 0.81 -6.23
N MET A 404 7.68 -0.04 -6.46
CA MET A 404 9.05 0.15 -5.95
C MET A 404 10.03 -0.06 -7.11
N LEU A 405 10.88 0.92 -7.37
CA LEU A 405 11.81 0.87 -8.48
C LEU A 405 12.75 -0.34 -8.41
N GLU A 406 13.14 -0.77 -7.23
CA GLU A 406 14.00 -1.95 -7.00
C GLU A 406 13.38 -3.25 -7.54
N PHE A 407 12.06 -3.31 -7.64
CA PHE A 407 11.31 -4.48 -8.14
C PHE A 407 10.68 -4.27 -9.52
N HIS A 408 11.12 -3.25 -10.27
CA HIS A 408 10.55 -2.93 -11.58
C HIS A 408 10.56 -4.14 -12.54
N TRP A 409 11.61 -4.97 -12.49
CA TRP A 409 11.72 -6.15 -13.33
C TRP A 409 10.66 -7.22 -12.96
N LEU A 410 10.42 -7.43 -11.65
CA LEU A 410 9.37 -8.34 -11.18
C LEU A 410 7.99 -7.85 -11.56
N ASP A 411 7.71 -6.55 -11.35
CA ASP A 411 6.44 -5.95 -11.75
C ASP A 411 6.21 -6.07 -13.27
N TYR A 412 7.27 -5.84 -14.07
CA TYR A 412 7.20 -6.03 -15.52
C TYR A 412 6.83 -7.48 -15.91
N MET A 413 7.41 -8.45 -15.25
CA MET A 413 7.21 -9.87 -15.55
C MET A 413 5.87 -10.41 -15.03
N PHE A 414 5.41 -9.97 -13.85
CA PHE A 414 4.31 -10.60 -13.14
C PHE A 414 3.09 -9.69 -12.94
N ASN A 415 3.24 -8.36 -13.03
CA ASN A 415 2.17 -7.40 -12.80
C ASN A 415 1.74 -6.69 -14.10
N SER A 416 1.48 -7.49 -15.13
CA SER A 416 0.95 -7.04 -16.41
C SER A 416 -0.52 -7.45 -16.56
N ILE A 417 -1.25 -6.73 -17.40
CA ILE A 417 -2.62 -7.06 -17.81
C ILE A 417 -2.69 -7.24 -19.32
N TYR A 418 -3.55 -8.18 -19.75
CA TYR A 418 -3.81 -8.41 -21.16
C TYR A 418 -5.31 -8.23 -21.45
N LEU A 419 -5.62 -7.37 -22.42
CA LEU A 419 -6.99 -7.05 -22.80
C LEU A 419 -7.38 -7.79 -24.09
N THR A 420 -8.57 -8.40 -24.08
CA THR A 420 -9.21 -8.96 -25.29
C THR A 420 -10.57 -8.33 -25.49
N ALA A 421 -10.90 -7.97 -26.72
CA ALA A 421 -12.20 -7.40 -27.05
C ALA A 421 -13.34 -8.39 -26.79
N THR A 422 -14.48 -7.90 -26.28
CA THR A 422 -15.76 -8.58 -26.15
C THR A 422 -16.84 -7.79 -26.90
N GLU A 423 -18.08 -8.26 -26.91
CA GLU A 423 -19.19 -7.54 -27.56
C GLU A 423 -19.49 -6.18 -26.90
N SER A 424 -19.27 -6.05 -25.58
CA SER A 424 -19.63 -4.86 -24.78
C SER A 424 -18.43 -4.04 -24.30
N GLY A 425 -17.20 -4.55 -24.47
CA GLY A 425 -16.00 -3.90 -23.95
C GLY A 425 -14.76 -4.78 -24.04
N PHE A 426 -14.12 -5.06 -22.91
CA PHE A 426 -12.90 -5.86 -22.86
C PHE A 426 -12.90 -6.80 -21.66
N LYS A 427 -12.35 -7.99 -21.85
CA LYS A 427 -11.98 -8.90 -20.78
C LYS A 427 -10.52 -8.67 -20.41
N VAL A 428 -10.23 -8.55 -19.12
CA VAL A 428 -8.91 -8.24 -18.56
C VAL A 428 -8.37 -9.48 -17.88
N TYR A 429 -7.20 -9.93 -18.30
CA TYR A 429 -6.45 -11.04 -17.74
C TYR A 429 -5.23 -10.52 -17.00
N SER A 430 -4.94 -11.09 -15.82
CA SER A 430 -3.78 -10.78 -15.00
C SER A 430 -3.26 -12.06 -14.32
N LEU A 431 -1.97 -12.09 -13.98
CA LEU A 431 -1.41 -13.14 -13.13
C LEU A 431 -1.64 -12.88 -11.63
N GLN A 432 -1.93 -11.61 -11.25
CA GLN A 432 -2.02 -11.17 -9.87
C GLN A 432 -3.46 -11.12 -9.33
N GLN A 433 -4.46 -11.18 -10.20
CA GLN A 433 -5.87 -11.10 -9.80
C GLN A 433 -6.75 -11.93 -10.73
N GLU A 434 -7.92 -12.29 -10.26
CA GLU A 434 -8.91 -12.97 -11.07
C GLU A 434 -9.30 -12.13 -12.29
N GLU A 435 -9.63 -12.82 -13.40
CA GLU A 435 -10.10 -12.18 -14.62
C GLU A 435 -11.41 -11.42 -14.38
N PHE A 436 -11.57 -10.29 -15.03
CA PHE A 436 -12.79 -9.49 -14.93
C PHE A 436 -13.12 -8.82 -16.28
N GLU A 437 -14.36 -8.33 -16.40
CA GLU A 437 -14.78 -7.58 -17.57
C GLU A 437 -14.89 -6.08 -17.27
N ILE A 438 -14.58 -5.28 -18.28
CA ILE A 438 -14.82 -3.84 -18.32
C ILE A 438 -15.74 -3.52 -19.49
N THR A 439 -16.92 -2.97 -19.21
CA THR A 439 -17.92 -2.57 -20.19
C THR A 439 -17.74 -1.13 -20.59
N THR A 440 -17.87 -0.81 -21.88
CA THR A 440 -17.79 0.56 -22.40
C THR A 440 -18.98 1.38 -21.89
N VAL A 441 -18.70 2.52 -21.22
CA VAL A 441 -19.73 3.45 -20.70
C VAL A 441 -19.62 4.85 -21.26
N GLY A 442 -18.57 5.13 -22.02
CA GLY A 442 -18.32 6.43 -22.67
C GLY A 442 -17.15 6.34 -23.65
N LYS A 443 -16.77 7.47 -24.25
CA LYS A 443 -15.58 7.54 -25.10
C LYS A 443 -14.34 7.29 -24.23
N PHE A 444 -13.69 6.11 -24.42
CA PHE A 444 -12.51 5.67 -23.66
C PHE A 444 -12.74 5.46 -22.16
N LEU A 445 -13.99 5.43 -21.71
CA LEU A 445 -14.38 5.18 -20.33
C LEU A 445 -15.03 3.81 -20.19
N TYR A 446 -14.64 3.07 -19.17
CA TYR A 446 -15.08 1.70 -18.93
C TYR A 446 -15.49 1.49 -17.48
N ARG A 447 -16.44 0.57 -17.25
CA ARG A 447 -16.91 0.17 -15.94
C ARG A 447 -16.61 -1.32 -15.72
N ARG A 448 -15.90 -1.63 -14.65
CA ARG A 448 -15.66 -3.01 -14.21
C ARG A 448 -16.94 -3.60 -13.63
N ASP A 449 -17.16 -4.89 -13.85
CA ASP A 449 -18.24 -5.64 -13.21
C ASP A 449 -18.23 -5.47 -11.69
N GLY A 450 -19.43 -5.33 -11.10
CA GLY A 450 -19.60 -5.10 -9.67
C GLY A 450 -19.22 -3.68 -9.19
N ARG A 451 -18.91 -2.74 -10.11
CA ARG A 451 -18.73 -1.32 -9.81
C ARG A 451 -19.95 -0.51 -10.25
N ILE A 452 -20.22 0.60 -9.56
CA ILE A 452 -21.35 1.48 -9.82
C ILE A 452 -20.98 2.50 -10.90
N ASN A 453 -19.78 3.10 -10.75
CA ASN A 453 -19.29 4.17 -11.61
C ASN A 453 -18.24 3.68 -12.62
N THR A 454 -17.84 4.59 -13.51
CA THR A 454 -16.66 4.44 -14.35
C THR A 454 -15.46 4.08 -13.50
N SER A 455 -14.77 3.01 -13.85
CA SER A 455 -13.67 2.47 -13.07
C SER A 455 -12.34 2.47 -13.81
N HIS A 456 -12.36 2.63 -15.14
CA HIS A 456 -11.16 2.63 -15.97
C HIS A 456 -11.27 3.66 -17.07
N VAL A 457 -10.12 4.21 -17.45
CA VAL A 457 -9.99 5.12 -18.59
C VAL A 457 -8.80 4.73 -19.46
N TYR A 458 -8.98 4.83 -20.79
CA TYR A 458 -7.89 4.72 -21.74
C TYR A 458 -7.52 6.11 -22.25
N TYR A 459 -6.23 6.43 -22.29
CA TYR A 459 -5.73 7.72 -22.75
C TYR A 459 -4.34 7.64 -23.40
N HIS A 460 -3.91 8.73 -24.03
CA HIS A 460 -2.57 8.93 -24.57
C HIS A 460 -1.94 10.18 -23.94
N ASP A 461 -0.65 10.10 -23.60
CA ASP A 461 0.15 11.25 -23.15
C ASP A 461 0.85 12.00 -24.30
N GLY A 462 0.54 11.63 -25.54
CA GLY A 462 1.18 12.12 -26.76
C GLY A 462 2.24 11.16 -27.31
N GLN A 463 2.83 10.29 -26.50
CA GLN A 463 3.84 9.32 -26.91
C GLN A 463 3.36 7.87 -26.73
N PHE A 464 2.70 7.58 -25.63
CA PHE A 464 2.28 6.23 -25.25
C PHE A 464 0.79 6.14 -24.96
N ALA A 465 0.26 4.92 -25.07
CA ALA A 465 -1.10 4.59 -24.69
C ALA A 465 -1.13 3.97 -23.29
N PHE A 466 -2.14 4.36 -22.51
CA PHE A 466 -2.33 3.90 -21.13
C PHE A 466 -3.77 3.46 -20.89
N ILE A 467 -3.94 2.56 -19.93
CA ILE A 467 -5.20 2.28 -19.25
C ILE A 467 -5.00 2.46 -17.76
N SER A 468 -5.93 3.15 -17.08
CA SER A 468 -5.81 3.44 -15.65
C SER A 468 -7.13 3.23 -14.92
N ASP A 469 -7.05 2.72 -13.68
CA ASP A 469 -8.16 2.68 -12.73
C ASP A 469 -8.11 3.84 -11.70
N GLY A 470 -7.22 4.82 -11.93
CA GLY A 470 -6.98 5.97 -11.07
C GLY A 470 -6.01 5.72 -9.92
N LEU A 471 -5.70 4.46 -9.61
CA LEU A 471 -4.71 4.06 -8.61
C LEU A 471 -3.58 3.21 -9.21
N ASN A 472 -3.87 2.50 -10.30
CA ASN A 472 -2.88 1.78 -11.10
C ASN A 472 -2.99 2.27 -12.54
N THR A 473 -1.86 2.55 -13.14
CA THR A 473 -1.76 2.93 -14.54
C THR A 473 -0.90 1.90 -15.26
N TYR A 474 -1.39 1.43 -16.42
CA TYR A 474 -0.72 0.42 -17.21
C TYR A 474 -0.42 1.00 -18.60
N LYS A 475 0.84 0.92 -19.02
CA LYS A 475 1.34 1.40 -20.29
C LYS A 475 1.29 0.28 -21.33
N LYS A 476 0.79 0.55 -22.53
CA LYS A 476 0.75 -0.41 -23.65
C LYS A 476 2.15 -0.90 -24.01
N SER A 477 2.31 -2.21 -24.15
CA SER A 477 3.60 -2.87 -24.37
C SER A 477 3.49 -3.98 -25.42
N SER A 478 4.63 -4.58 -25.77
CA SER A 478 4.72 -5.66 -26.75
C SER A 478 4.62 -7.03 -26.08
N LEU A 479 3.62 -7.82 -26.45
CA LEU A 479 3.49 -9.20 -25.98
C LEU A 479 4.70 -10.05 -26.40
N SER A 480 5.23 -9.87 -27.60
CA SER A 480 6.40 -10.61 -28.07
C SER A 480 7.64 -10.33 -27.23
N PHE A 481 7.80 -9.08 -26.75
CA PHE A 481 8.90 -8.72 -25.86
C PHE A 481 8.73 -9.37 -24.48
N LEU A 482 7.54 -9.38 -23.90
CA LEU A 482 7.26 -10.08 -22.63
C LEU A 482 7.53 -11.59 -22.76
N LEU A 483 7.05 -12.23 -23.84
CA LEU A 483 7.28 -13.65 -24.08
C LEU A 483 8.76 -13.98 -24.26
N LEU A 484 9.54 -13.10 -24.89
CA LEU A 484 10.99 -13.25 -24.99
C LEU A 484 11.66 -13.21 -23.61
N ASN A 485 11.26 -12.27 -22.73
CA ASN A 485 11.78 -12.20 -21.35
C ASN A 485 11.45 -13.48 -20.58
N TRP A 486 10.21 -13.97 -20.67
CA TRP A 486 9.81 -15.25 -20.07
C TRP A 486 10.62 -16.43 -20.63
N PHE A 487 10.86 -16.47 -21.92
CA PHE A 487 11.68 -17.51 -22.54
C PHE A 487 13.12 -17.50 -22.01
N VAL A 488 13.75 -16.32 -21.90
CA VAL A 488 15.10 -16.17 -21.34
C VAL A 488 15.14 -16.64 -19.88
N LEU A 489 14.13 -16.26 -19.08
CA LEU A 489 14.03 -16.66 -17.68
C LEU A 489 13.87 -18.18 -17.53
N ILE A 490 12.91 -18.78 -18.21
CA ILE A 490 12.63 -20.22 -18.14
C ILE A 490 13.83 -21.04 -18.61
N LEU A 491 14.40 -20.67 -19.75
CA LEU A 491 15.58 -21.36 -20.30
C LEU A 491 16.79 -21.21 -19.37
N GLY A 492 16.98 -20.03 -18.79
CA GLY A 492 18.05 -19.75 -17.85
C GLY A 492 17.88 -20.52 -16.52
N CYS A 493 16.67 -20.55 -15.94
CA CYS A 493 16.38 -21.35 -14.75
C CYS A 493 16.62 -22.86 -14.99
N PHE A 494 16.21 -23.37 -16.15
CA PHE A 494 16.50 -24.73 -16.56
C PHE A 494 18.03 -24.98 -16.64
N ALA A 495 18.77 -24.04 -17.24
CA ALA A 495 20.22 -24.13 -17.32
C ALA A 495 20.88 -24.13 -15.94
N LEU A 496 20.39 -23.34 -14.96
CA LEU A 496 20.89 -23.36 -13.58
C LEU A 496 20.70 -24.72 -12.92
N ILE A 497 19.52 -25.33 -13.06
CA ILE A 497 19.24 -26.68 -12.52
C ILE A 497 20.21 -27.72 -13.11
N VAL A 498 20.37 -27.68 -14.44
CA VAL A 498 21.29 -28.60 -15.13
C VAL A 498 22.75 -28.32 -14.74
N LEU A 499 23.16 -27.06 -14.59
CA LEU A 499 24.49 -26.65 -14.16
C LEU A 499 24.81 -27.20 -12.75
N ILE A 500 23.87 -27.10 -11.82
CA ILE A 500 24.01 -27.67 -10.47
C ILE A 500 24.17 -29.17 -10.54
N ALA A 501 23.29 -29.87 -11.27
CA ALA A 501 23.36 -31.34 -11.40
C ALA A 501 24.65 -31.81 -12.06
N ARG A 502 25.07 -31.13 -13.15
CA ARG A 502 26.32 -31.48 -13.87
C ARG A 502 27.57 -31.14 -13.06
N GLY A 503 27.57 -29.98 -12.40
CA GLY A 503 28.67 -29.58 -11.50
C GLY A 503 28.87 -30.56 -10.38
N ALA A 504 27.80 -31.02 -9.73
CA ALA A 504 27.85 -32.09 -8.71
C ALA A 504 28.43 -33.39 -9.25
N VAL A 505 27.94 -33.87 -10.41
CA VAL A 505 28.46 -35.11 -11.04
C VAL A 505 29.94 -34.97 -11.39
N VAL A 506 30.37 -33.83 -11.93
CA VAL A 506 31.78 -33.61 -12.29
C VAL A 506 32.66 -33.53 -11.04
N SER A 507 32.19 -32.91 -9.96
CA SER A 507 32.90 -32.83 -8.67
C SER A 507 33.16 -34.21 -8.07
N VAL A 508 32.18 -35.13 -8.12
CA VAL A 508 32.28 -36.49 -7.57
C VAL A 508 33.20 -37.40 -8.45
N ARG A 509 33.16 -37.23 -9.78
CA ARG A 509 33.96 -38.04 -10.71
C ARG A 509 35.48 -37.76 -10.66
N GLY A 510 35.87 -36.65 -10.03
CA GLY A 510 37.28 -36.27 -9.84
C GLY A 510 37.98 -35.77 -11.11
N PHE A 511 39.19 -35.23 -10.93
CA PHE A 511 39.97 -34.49 -11.94
C PHE A 511 40.82 -35.35 -12.88
N LYS A 512 40.35 -36.55 -13.30
CA LYS A 512 41.17 -37.47 -14.13
C LYS A 512 41.65 -36.88 -15.47
N LYS A 513 41.11 -35.75 -15.96
CA LYS A 513 41.45 -35.12 -17.27
C LYS A 513 41.54 -33.59 -17.21
N GLY A 514 41.90 -32.98 -16.08
CA GLY A 514 41.91 -31.53 -15.90
C GLY A 514 40.61 -31.00 -15.32
N ILE A 515 40.62 -29.70 -14.91
CA ILE A 515 39.47 -29.04 -14.29
C ILE A 515 38.45 -28.72 -15.38
N ASN A 516 37.22 -29.25 -15.24
CA ASN A 516 36.13 -28.88 -16.14
C ASN A 516 35.65 -27.45 -15.82
N PRO A 517 35.62 -26.52 -16.79
CA PRO A 517 35.25 -25.11 -16.57
C PRO A 517 33.87 -24.91 -15.93
N ILE A 518 32.90 -25.84 -16.09
CA ILE A 518 31.56 -25.76 -15.44
C ILE A 518 31.65 -25.70 -13.91
N LEU A 519 32.76 -26.13 -13.32
CA LEU A 519 32.97 -26.09 -11.87
C LEU A 519 33.07 -24.63 -11.35
N LEU A 520 33.46 -23.66 -12.18
CA LEU A 520 33.53 -22.26 -11.75
C LEU A 520 32.15 -21.70 -11.39
N PRO A 521 31.17 -21.62 -12.31
CA PRO A 521 29.85 -21.12 -11.97
C PRO A 521 29.13 -22.04 -10.95
N PHE A 522 29.36 -23.37 -11.00
CA PHE A 522 28.84 -24.30 -10.00
C PHE A 522 29.33 -23.97 -8.58
N SER A 523 30.63 -23.70 -8.42
CA SER A 523 31.20 -23.33 -7.12
C SER A 523 30.61 -22.03 -6.58
N VAL A 524 30.40 -21.03 -7.44
CA VAL A 524 29.76 -19.77 -7.04
C VAL A 524 28.31 -20.01 -6.61
N LEU A 525 27.55 -20.84 -7.31
CA LEU A 525 26.19 -21.21 -6.86
C LEU A 525 26.20 -21.96 -5.51
N CYS A 526 27.19 -22.81 -5.26
CA CYS A 526 27.32 -23.47 -3.95
C CYS A 526 27.63 -22.45 -2.83
N LEU A 527 28.35 -21.38 -3.14
CA LEU A 527 28.60 -20.30 -2.16
C LEU A 527 27.33 -19.54 -1.74
N LEU A 528 26.22 -19.62 -2.48
CA LEU A 528 24.92 -19.07 -2.05
C LEU A 528 24.42 -19.70 -0.75
N ALA A 529 24.89 -20.89 -0.37
CA ALA A 529 24.59 -21.46 0.94
C ALA A 529 25.05 -20.56 2.11
N ILE A 530 26.09 -19.75 1.91
CA ILE A 530 26.64 -18.84 2.94
C ILE A 530 25.64 -17.74 3.29
N PRO A 531 25.20 -16.86 2.35
CA PRO A 531 24.22 -15.85 2.66
C PRO A 531 22.89 -16.44 3.15
N VAL A 532 22.41 -17.56 2.58
CA VAL A 532 21.19 -18.24 3.05
C VAL A 532 21.31 -18.62 4.52
N TYR A 533 22.42 -19.24 4.92
CA TYR A 533 22.67 -19.57 6.32
C TYR A 533 22.75 -18.33 7.19
N LEU A 534 23.48 -17.28 6.79
CA LEU A 534 23.63 -16.06 7.56
C LEU A 534 22.28 -15.33 7.73
N TYR A 535 21.44 -15.27 6.69
CA TYR A 535 20.09 -14.70 6.79
C TYR A 535 19.20 -15.49 7.75
N SER A 536 19.35 -16.81 7.84
CA SER A 536 18.59 -17.61 8.79
C SER A 536 18.95 -17.36 10.26
N GLN A 537 20.06 -16.67 10.52
CA GLN A 537 20.56 -16.34 11.89
C GLN A 537 20.26 -14.91 12.30
N GLN A 538 19.74 -14.06 11.42
CA GLN A 538 19.46 -12.65 11.70
C GLN A 538 17.96 -12.34 11.61
N SER A 539 17.58 -11.17 12.13
CA SER A 539 16.21 -10.65 11.98
C SER A 539 15.91 -10.33 10.51
N PHE A 540 14.66 -10.50 10.09
CA PHE A 540 14.23 -10.01 8.78
C PHE A 540 14.36 -8.48 8.65
N LEU A 541 14.33 -7.75 9.75
CA LEU A 541 14.55 -6.30 9.79
C LEU A 541 15.97 -5.88 9.39
N ASP A 542 16.94 -6.82 9.44
CA ASP A 542 18.32 -6.55 9.01
C ASP A 542 18.50 -6.68 7.49
N PHE A 543 17.44 -7.02 6.75
CA PHE A 543 17.53 -7.30 5.31
C PHE A 543 17.99 -6.07 4.50
N GLY A 544 17.58 -4.88 4.92
CA GLY A 544 18.00 -3.61 4.32
C GLY A 544 19.32 -3.05 4.85
N GLU A 545 20.05 -3.80 5.70
CA GLU A 545 21.32 -3.35 6.29
C GLU A 545 22.55 -4.00 5.66
N GLN A 546 23.68 -3.35 5.84
CA GLN A 546 24.99 -3.86 5.42
C GLN A 546 25.52 -4.88 6.45
N THR A 547 25.04 -6.12 6.37
CA THR A 547 25.41 -7.24 7.24
C THR A 547 26.35 -8.22 6.52
N ALA A 548 26.90 -9.17 7.24
CA ALA A 548 27.67 -10.26 6.62
C ALA A 548 26.82 -11.08 5.62
N ALA A 549 25.50 -11.21 5.88
CA ALA A 549 24.56 -11.89 4.99
C ALA A 549 24.38 -11.11 3.68
N SER A 550 24.05 -9.81 3.78
CA SER A 550 23.81 -8.96 2.61
C SER A 550 25.07 -8.76 1.77
N ILE A 551 26.23 -8.53 2.41
CA ILE A 551 27.52 -8.42 1.72
C ILE A 551 27.88 -9.72 1.00
N SER A 552 27.74 -10.87 1.67
CA SER A 552 28.03 -12.16 1.03
C SER A 552 27.10 -12.45 -0.14
N LEU A 553 25.81 -12.09 -0.05
CA LEU A 553 24.85 -12.21 -1.15
C LEU A 553 25.26 -11.33 -2.35
N ALA A 554 25.60 -10.07 -2.12
CA ALA A 554 26.06 -9.17 -3.17
C ALA A 554 27.34 -9.67 -3.85
N VAL A 555 28.33 -10.11 -3.08
CA VAL A 555 29.60 -10.64 -3.63
C VAL A 555 29.36 -11.91 -4.45
N VAL A 556 28.58 -12.87 -3.95
CA VAL A 556 28.30 -14.11 -4.65
C VAL A 556 27.45 -13.86 -5.89
N SER A 557 26.41 -13.03 -5.80
CA SER A 557 25.57 -12.69 -6.94
C SER A 557 26.32 -11.90 -8.02
N ALA A 558 27.21 -10.97 -7.64
CA ALA A 558 28.11 -10.29 -8.56
C ALA A 558 29.12 -11.26 -9.20
N GLY A 559 29.64 -12.23 -8.45
CA GLY A 559 30.63 -13.18 -8.93
C GLY A 559 30.09 -14.17 -9.97
N PHE A 560 28.78 -14.42 -9.98
CA PHE A 560 28.19 -15.43 -10.84
C PHE A 560 28.31 -15.11 -12.36
N PRO A 561 27.99 -13.91 -12.87
CA PRO A 561 28.22 -13.54 -14.27
C PRO A 561 29.70 -13.70 -14.68
N PHE A 562 30.64 -13.28 -13.82
CA PHE A 562 32.07 -13.41 -14.10
C PHE A 562 32.52 -14.87 -14.16
N ALA A 563 32.02 -15.71 -13.26
CA ALA A 563 32.34 -17.14 -13.26
C ALA A 563 31.82 -17.84 -14.55
N CYS A 564 30.61 -17.51 -14.98
CA CYS A 564 30.06 -17.99 -16.24
C CYS A 564 30.89 -17.51 -17.44
N LEU A 565 31.28 -16.23 -17.48
CA LEU A 565 32.09 -15.65 -18.55
C LEU A 565 33.47 -16.33 -18.63
N ILE A 566 34.18 -16.46 -17.50
CA ILE A 566 35.47 -17.12 -17.45
C ILE A 566 35.35 -18.58 -17.92
N ALA A 567 34.33 -19.30 -17.47
CA ALA A 567 34.10 -20.69 -17.90
C ALA A 567 33.85 -20.77 -19.40
N ALA A 568 33.06 -19.86 -19.99
CA ALA A 568 32.81 -19.79 -21.42
C ALA A 568 34.10 -19.53 -22.24
N LEU A 569 34.97 -18.59 -21.76
CA LEU A 569 36.28 -18.31 -22.37
C LEU A 569 37.22 -19.53 -22.30
N LEU A 570 37.22 -20.28 -21.20
CA LEU A 570 38.00 -21.52 -21.08
C LEU A 570 37.51 -22.59 -22.06
N TYR A 571 36.19 -22.75 -22.22
CA TYR A 571 35.65 -23.67 -23.25
C TYR A 571 36.04 -23.23 -24.67
N ALA A 572 36.09 -21.93 -24.94
CA ALA A 572 36.55 -21.42 -26.23
C ALA A 572 38.02 -21.72 -26.47
N LYS A 573 38.89 -21.46 -25.47
CA LYS A 573 40.32 -21.77 -25.54
C LYS A 573 40.59 -23.25 -25.76
N GLU A 574 39.82 -24.13 -25.11
CA GLU A 574 39.94 -25.61 -25.27
C GLU A 574 39.25 -26.11 -26.53
N LYS A 575 38.67 -25.26 -27.37
CA LYS A 575 37.89 -25.61 -28.56
C LYS A 575 36.70 -26.55 -28.27
N LYS A 576 36.11 -26.42 -27.07
CA LYS A 576 35.01 -27.28 -26.57
C LYS A 576 33.67 -26.53 -26.52
N LEU A 577 33.47 -25.42 -27.22
CA LEU A 577 32.23 -24.63 -27.22
C LEU A 577 30.99 -25.44 -27.65
N LYS A 578 31.17 -26.53 -28.41
CA LYS A 578 30.07 -27.42 -28.82
C LYS A 578 29.73 -28.49 -27.77
N SER A 579 30.42 -28.52 -26.63
CA SER A 579 30.10 -29.46 -25.56
C SER A 579 28.80 -29.07 -24.86
N PHE A 580 28.10 -30.05 -24.32
CA PHE A 580 26.88 -29.84 -23.55
C PHE A 580 27.12 -28.88 -22.35
N ASP A 581 28.21 -29.10 -21.61
CA ASP A 581 28.55 -28.27 -20.44
C ASP A 581 28.83 -26.79 -20.84
N ALA A 582 29.45 -26.58 -22.02
CA ALA A 582 29.66 -25.21 -22.54
C ALA A 582 28.33 -24.54 -22.93
N LEU A 583 27.42 -25.30 -23.58
CA LEU A 583 26.09 -24.77 -23.92
C LEU A 583 25.31 -24.33 -22.66
N ILE A 584 25.28 -25.19 -21.63
CA ILE A 584 24.62 -24.86 -20.35
C ILE A 584 25.26 -23.62 -19.72
N THR A 585 26.61 -23.51 -19.73
CA THR A 585 27.31 -22.35 -19.20
C THR A 585 26.96 -21.05 -19.97
N LEU A 586 26.84 -21.11 -21.31
CA LEU A 586 26.47 -19.98 -22.14
C LEU A 586 25.02 -19.53 -21.88
N ILE A 587 24.08 -20.45 -21.69
CA ILE A 587 22.70 -20.13 -21.33
C ILE A 587 22.65 -19.50 -19.93
N ALA A 588 23.40 -20.02 -18.96
CA ALA A 588 23.52 -19.45 -17.62
C ALA A 588 24.13 -18.03 -17.66
N LEU A 589 25.15 -17.81 -18.52
CA LEU A 589 25.71 -16.48 -18.75
C LEU A 589 24.70 -15.53 -19.36
N MET A 590 23.90 -15.97 -20.35
CA MET A 590 22.84 -15.17 -20.93
C MET A 590 21.82 -14.73 -19.86
N LEU A 591 21.37 -15.65 -18.99
CA LEU A 591 20.49 -15.28 -17.87
C LEU A 591 21.18 -14.29 -16.93
N ALA A 592 22.43 -14.53 -16.54
CA ALA A 592 23.17 -13.64 -15.63
C ALA A 592 23.31 -12.23 -16.20
N LEU A 593 23.63 -12.11 -17.48
CA LEU A 593 23.70 -10.80 -18.18
C LEU A 593 22.32 -10.15 -18.28
N TYR A 594 21.28 -10.93 -18.57
CA TYR A 594 19.91 -10.45 -18.61
C TYR A 594 19.49 -9.87 -17.24
N LEU A 595 19.77 -10.56 -16.14
CA LEU A 595 19.47 -10.08 -14.79
C LEU A 595 20.32 -8.85 -14.42
N THR A 596 21.57 -8.78 -14.89
CA THR A 596 22.45 -7.60 -14.65
C THR A 596 21.95 -6.36 -15.38
N VAL A 597 21.50 -6.50 -16.63
CA VAL A 597 20.96 -5.38 -17.44
C VAL A 597 19.63 -4.85 -16.87
N ASN A 598 18.88 -5.72 -16.15
CA ASN A 598 17.64 -5.34 -15.48
C ASN A 598 17.83 -4.99 -13.99
N ASP A 599 19.05 -4.65 -13.57
CA ASP A 599 19.41 -4.22 -12.22
C ASP A 599 19.04 -5.23 -11.10
N VAL A 600 18.88 -6.52 -11.45
CA VAL A 600 18.63 -7.59 -10.48
C VAL A 600 19.94 -8.10 -9.88
N LEU A 601 21.03 -8.09 -10.65
CA LEU A 601 22.37 -8.46 -10.19
C LEU A 601 23.36 -7.28 -10.29
N PRO A 602 24.21 -7.06 -9.27
CA PRO A 602 24.27 -7.77 -7.98
C PRO A 602 23.06 -7.47 -7.09
N ILE A 603 22.70 -8.43 -6.21
CA ILE A 603 21.59 -8.24 -5.26
C ILE A 603 22.10 -7.37 -4.11
N ILE A 604 21.62 -6.12 -4.06
CA ILE A 604 21.98 -5.12 -3.05
C ILE A 604 20.71 -4.43 -2.59
N PHE A 605 20.36 -4.57 -1.29
CA PHE A 605 19.18 -3.96 -0.69
C PHE A 605 19.52 -2.96 0.42
N TRP A 606 20.82 -2.79 0.73
CA TRP A 606 21.25 -1.80 1.73
C TRP A 606 21.59 -0.45 1.11
N LYS A 607 21.71 0.54 1.98
CA LYS A 607 22.07 1.93 1.69
C LYS A 607 23.48 2.05 1.10
#